data_e04d8b1d1aa6874f4cb538bd2efe60b0
#
_entry.id   e04d8b1d1aa6874f4cb538bd2efe60b0
#
_cell.length_a   1.000
_cell.length_b   1.000
_cell.length_c   1.000
_cell.angle_alpha   90.00
_cell.angle_beta   90.00
_cell.angle_gamma   90.00
#
_symmetry.space_group_name_H-M   'P 1'
#
loop_
_entity.id
_entity.type
_entity.pdbx_description
1 polymer ?
#
loop_
_entity_poly.entity_id
_entity_poly.type
_entity_poly.pdbx_seq_one_letter_code
_entity_poly.pdbx_strand_id
1 'polypeptide(L)'
;MRIALGLQYDGGPYSGWQTQVNQHSVQDELESAISAFVGDACKDSPIKTITAGRTDAGVHALGQVIHFDTHVEREDFSWVRGVNSFLPSSIVVNWAKQVPEEFSARFSAFERTYIYALHAGPCRSPMVHSRAGYLLLPPNKCLDIEGMKKSAQCLIGEQDFSSFRSSECQSKTPVKTMYX
;
A
#
# COMPACT_ATOMS: atom_id res chain seq x y z
N MET A 1 8.84 13.08 -18.61
CA MET A 1 7.65 13.45 -17.83
C MET A 1 7.43 12.48 -16.68
N ARG A 2 6.82 12.94 -15.59
CA ARG A 2 6.54 12.12 -14.41
C ARG A 2 5.05 11.84 -14.31
N ILE A 3 4.69 10.58 -14.10
CA ILE A 3 3.30 10.13 -13.96
C ILE A 3 3.11 9.57 -12.54
N ALA A 4 2.08 10.04 -11.86
CA ALA A 4 1.64 9.47 -10.59
C ALA A 4 0.43 8.58 -10.84
N LEU A 5 0.38 7.42 -10.17
CA LEU A 5 -0.77 6.51 -10.21
C LEU A 5 -1.28 6.28 -8.80
N GLY A 6 -2.59 6.27 -8.65
CA GLY A 6 -3.25 5.83 -7.43
C GLY A 6 -3.74 4.39 -7.60
N LEU A 7 -3.40 3.54 -6.62
CA LEU A 7 -3.58 2.09 -6.72
C LEU A 7 -4.41 1.56 -5.56
N GLN A 8 -5.10 0.47 -5.85
CA GLN A 8 -5.72 -0.36 -4.83
C GLN A 8 -5.30 -1.81 -5.09
N TYR A 9 -5.00 -2.58 -4.04
CA TYR A 9 -4.64 -3.98 -4.23
C TYR A 9 -4.99 -4.86 -3.03
N ASP A 10 -5.29 -6.11 -3.36
CA ASP A 10 -5.36 -7.22 -2.40
C ASP A 10 -3.93 -7.74 -2.22
N GLY A 11 -3.35 -7.51 -1.05
CA GLY A 11 -1.98 -7.93 -0.74
C GLY A 11 -1.83 -9.42 -0.46
N GLY A 12 -2.94 -10.14 -0.31
CA GLY A 12 -2.91 -11.56 0.06
C GLY A 12 -2.00 -12.44 -0.81
N PRO A 13 -2.05 -12.30 -2.15
CA PRO A 13 -1.17 -13.10 -3.02
C PRO A 13 0.30 -12.71 -3.02
N TYR A 14 0.69 -11.61 -2.36
CA TYR A 14 2.01 -11.00 -2.53
C TYR A 14 2.87 -11.08 -1.28
N SER A 15 4.19 -11.14 -1.50
CA SER A 15 5.21 -11.06 -0.44
C SER A 15 5.51 -9.61 -0.04
N GLY A 16 4.52 -8.73 -0.22
CA GLY A 16 4.59 -7.32 0.07
C GLY A 16 4.74 -6.46 -1.18
N TRP A 17 4.96 -5.18 -0.95
CA TRP A 17 5.12 -4.22 -2.06
C TRP A 17 6.42 -4.42 -2.83
N GLN A 18 7.56 -4.49 -2.12
CA GLN A 18 8.90 -4.35 -2.68
C GLN A 18 9.37 -5.61 -3.42
N THR A 19 9.93 -5.44 -4.63
CA THR A 19 10.64 -6.48 -5.36
C THR A 19 11.68 -7.17 -4.48
N GLN A 20 11.66 -8.50 -4.46
CA GLN A 20 12.61 -9.34 -3.73
C GLN A 20 12.97 -10.55 -4.60
N VAL A 21 14.19 -11.06 -4.40
CA VAL A 21 14.66 -12.21 -5.17
C VAL A 21 13.76 -13.43 -4.89
N ASN A 22 13.27 -14.04 -5.95
CA ASN A 22 12.43 -15.26 -5.91
C ASN A 22 11.13 -15.08 -5.14
N GLN A 23 10.60 -13.87 -5.05
CA GLN A 23 9.32 -13.59 -4.42
C GLN A 23 8.43 -12.76 -5.34
N HIS A 24 7.11 -12.94 -5.17
CA HIS A 24 6.09 -12.28 -5.98
C HIS A 24 5.63 -11.00 -5.28
N SER A 25 5.88 -9.85 -5.89
CA SER A 25 5.58 -8.56 -5.28
C SER A 25 4.58 -7.74 -6.10
N VAL A 26 3.89 -6.81 -5.42
CA VAL A 26 2.99 -5.86 -6.11
C VAL A 26 3.78 -5.00 -7.11
N GLN A 27 5.01 -4.60 -6.72
CA GLN A 27 5.86 -3.77 -7.56
C GLN A 27 6.20 -4.46 -8.88
N ASP A 28 6.52 -5.75 -8.86
CA ASP A 28 6.88 -6.50 -10.07
C ASP A 28 5.71 -6.58 -11.05
N GLU A 29 4.50 -6.87 -10.53
CA GLU A 29 3.31 -6.92 -11.37
C GLU A 29 3.01 -5.56 -11.99
N LEU A 30 3.11 -4.51 -11.20
CA LEU A 30 2.81 -3.16 -11.67
C LEU A 30 3.84 -2.70 -12.72
N GLU A 31 5.15 -2.88 -12.45
CA GLU A 31 6.21 -2.49 -13.40
C GLU A 31 6.10 -3.29 -14.71
N SER A 32 5.75 -4.56 -14.61
CA SER A 32 5.50 -5.41 -15.77
C SER A 32 4.30 -4.90 -16.58
N ALA A 33 3.19 -4.58 -15.93
CA ALA A 33 1.99 -4.08 -16.60
C ALA A 33 2.22 -2.71 -17.26
N ILE A 34 2.94 -1.80 -16.59
CA ILE A 34 3.28 -0.50 -17.18
C ILE A 34 4.18 -0.71 -18.40
N SER A 35 5.18 -1.60 -18.27
CA SER A 35 6.11 -1.88 -19.37
C SER A 35 5.39 -2.50 -20.56
N ALA A 36 4.45 -3.41 -20.33
CA ALA A 36 3.63 -4.00 -21.38
C ALA A 36 2.76 -2.94 -22.09
N PHE A 37 2.20 -2.02 -21.33
CA PHE A 37 1.38 -0.94 -21.91
C PHE A 37 2.22 0.06 -22.72
N VAL A 38 3.41 0.38 -22.23
CA VAL A 38 4.33 1.31 -22.90
C VAL A 38 4.97 0.68 -24.16
N GLY A 39 5.18 -0.63 -24.13
CA GLY A 39 5.71 -1.39 -25.25
C GLY A 39 7.19 -1.11 -25.50
N ASP A 40 7.57 -1.06 -26.77
CA ASP A 40 8.98 -0.94 -27.19
C ASP A 40 9.67 0.32 -26.68
N ALA A 41 8.91 1.34 -26.28
CA ALA A 41 9.48 2.59 -25.78
C ALA A 41 10.23 2.43 -24.45
N CYS A 42 10.09 1.30 -23.76
CA CYS A 42 10.81 1.06 -22.49
C CYS A 42 11.89 -0.02 -22.59
N LYS A 43 12.20 -0.51 -23.80
CA LYS A 43 13.21 -1.58 -23.98
C LYS A 43 14.58 -1.19 -23.40
N ASP A 44 14.99 0.06 -23.62
CA ASP A 44 16.30 0.54 -23.17
C ASP A 44 16.29 1.19 -21.79
N SER A 45 15.11 1.37 -21.21
CA SER A 45 14.96 2.03 -19.91
C SER A 45 13.77 1.41 -19.17
N PRO A 46 14.00 0.33 -18.42
CA PRO A 46 12.93 -0.34 -17.68
C PRO A 46 12.22 0.61 -16.73
N ILE A 47 10.90 0.51 -16.68
CA ILE A 47 10.08 1.30 -15.77
C ILE A 47 10.46 0.95 -14.32
N LYS A 48 10.73 1.97 -13.53
CA LYS A 48 10.97 1.82 -12.08
C LYS A 48 10.02 2.72 -11.33
N THR A 49 9.28 2.11 -10.42
CA THR A 49 8.28 2.83 -9.62
C THR A 49 8.81 3.21 -8.25
N ILE A 50 8.39 4.38 -7.77
CA ILE A 50 8.67 4.85 -6.42
C ILE A 50 7.35 4.99 -5.68
N THR A 51 7.21 4.28 -4.57
CA THR A 51 5.98 4.22 -3.79
C THR A 51 5.98 5.20 -2.62
N ALA A 52 4.80 5.69 -2.24
CA ALA A 52 4.61 6.53 -1.05
C ALA A 52 4.95 5.77 0.24
N GLY A 53 4.63 4.47 0.28
CA GLY A 53 4.97 3.64 1.43
C GLY A 53 4.95 2.17 1.05
N ARG A 54 5.95 1.43 1.52
CA ARG A 54 5.97 -0.03 1.32
C ARG A 54 4.94 -0.67 2.25
N THR A 55 4.36 -1.77 1.80
CA THR A 55 3.52 -2.63 2.62
C THR A 55 4.19 -4.00 2.76
N ASP A 56 4.03 -4.60 3.93
CA ASP A 56 4.57 -5.93 4.20
C ASP A 56 3.70 -7.03 3.56
N ALA A 57 4.17 -8.27 3.59
CA ALA A 57 3.47 -9.42 3.01
C ALA A 57 2.02 -9.50 3.52
N GLY A 58 1.09 -9.69 2.61
CA GLY A 58 -0.33 -9.81 2.92
C GLY A 58 -1.08 -8.52 3.20
N VAL A 59 -0.39 -7.38 3.28
CA VAL A 59 -1.04 -6.09 3.60
C VAL A 59 -1.71 -5.52 2.34
N HIS A 60 -3.00 -5.21 2.45
CA HIS A 60 -3.80 -4.61 1.39
C HIS A 60 -3.59 -3.09 1.34
N ALA A 61 -3.97 -2.47 0.23
CA ALA A 61 -4.01 -1.01 0.12
C ALA A 61 -5.29 -0.56 -0.58
N LEU A 62 -5.90 0.50 -0.03
CA LEU A 62 -7.07 1.14 -0.64
C LEU A 62 -6.69 2.42 -1.40
N GLY A 63 -5.49 2.96 -1.15
CA GLY A 63 -5.07 4.22 -1.76
C GLY A 63 -3.56 4.39 -1.76
N GLN A 64 -2.84 3.41 -2.32
CA GLN A 64 -1.39 3.54 -2.51
C GLN A 64 -1.11 4.52 -3.63
N VAL A 65 -0.07 5.32 -3.50
CA VAL A 65 0.38 6.24 -4.54
C VAL A 65 1.80 5.87 -4.97
N ILE A 66 2.01 5.81 -6.27
CA ILE A 66 3.36 5.65 -6.84
C ILE A 66 3.62 6.74 -7.88
N HIS A 67 4.88 6.89 -8.27
CA HIS A 67 5.22 7.61 -9.49
C HIS A 67 6.33 6.88 -10.24
N PHE A 68 6.42 7.20 -11.53
CA PHE A 68 7.50 6.73 -12.41
C PHE A 68 7.76 7.78 -13.48
N ASP A 69 8.92 7.70 -14.11
CA ASP A 69 9.29 8.58 -15.20
C ASP A 69 9.18 7.83 -16.53
N THR A 70 8.73 8.54 -17.57
CA THR A 70 8.57 7.98 -18.91
C THR A 70 8.68 9.09 -19.97
N HIS A 71 9.03 8.70 -21.20
CA HIS A 71 9.00 9.58 -22.36
C HIS A 71 7.71 9.43 -23.17
N VAL A 72 6.85 8.49 -22.79
CA VAL A 72 5.61 8.19 -23.52
C VAL A 72 4.49 9.11 -23.03
N GLU A 73 3.96 9.92 -23.93
CA GLU A 73 2.83 10.82 -23.64
C GLU A 73 1.52 10.11 -23.90
N ARG A 74 0.66 10.12 -22.89
CA ARG A 74 -0.72 9.60 -22.94
C ARG A 74 -1.59 10.45 -22.03
N GLU A 75 -2.87 10.53 -22.36
CA GLU A 75 -3.85 11.14 -21.46
C GLU A 75 -3.99 10.33 -20.17
N ASP A 76 -4.32 11.01 -19.08
CA ASP A 76 -4.43 10.38 -17.76
C ASP A 76 -5.32 9.13 -17.79
N PHE A 77 -6.48 9.20 -18.43
CA PHE A 77 -7.41 8.07 -18.52
C PHE A 77 -6.86 6.92 -19.35
N SER A 78 -6.02 7.21 -20.34
CA SER A 78 -5.36 6.16 -21.14
C SER A 78 -4.39 5.35 -20.28
N TRP A 79 -3.67 6.00 -19.35
CA TRP A 79 -2.82 5.28 -18.39
C TRP A 79 -3.65 4.33 -17.53
N VAL A 80 -4.79 4.80 -17.02
CA VAL A 80 -5.67 3.95 -16.18
C VAL A 80 -6.13 2.72 -16.95
N ARG A 81 -6.72 2.92 -18.12
CA ARG A 81 -7.27 1.80 -18.93
C ARG A 81 -6.18 0.86 -19.41
N GLY A 82 -5.09 1.45 -19.93
CA GLY A 82 -4.02 0.68 -20.54
C GLY A 82 -3.28 -0.19 -19.54
N VAL A 83 -2.87 0.37 -18.40
CA VAL A 83 -2.16 -0.40 -17.39
C VAL A 83 -3.08 -1.49 -16.82
N ASN A 84 -4.34 -1.15 -16.54
CA ASN A 84 -5.31 -2.13 -15.99
C ASN A 84 -5.56 -3.31 -16.93
N SER A 85 -5.35 -3.16 -18.25
CA SER A 85 -5.55 -4.28 -19.17
C SER A 85 -4.46 -5.37 -19.05
N PHE A 86 -3.35 -5.04 -18.39
CA PHE A 86 -2.24 -5.98 -18.15
C PHE A 86 -2.12 -6.40 -16.68
N LEU A 87 -2.88 -5.78 -15.77
CA LEU A 87 -2.80 -6.10 -14.35
C LEU A 87 -3.68 -7.30 -13.99
N PRO A 88 -3.27 -8.12 -13.01
CA PRO A 88 -4.15 -9.15 -12.46
C PRO A 88 -5.29 -8.51 -11.66
N SER A 89 -6.37 -9.26 -11.46
CA SER A 89 -7.56 -8.76 -10.75
C SER A 89 -7.30 -8.32 -9.30
N SER A 90 -6.15 -8.68 -8.74
CA SER A 90 -5.76 -8.31 -7.38
C SER A 90 -5.16 -6.90 -7.28
N ILE A 91 -4.87 -6.23 -8.42
CA ILE A 91 -4.30 -4.87 -8.43
C ILE A 91 -5.10 -4.03 -9.41
N VAL A 92 -5.42 -2.79 -9.04
CA VAL A 92 -6.10 -1.86 -9.95
C VAL A 92 -5.51 -0.46 -9.82
N VAL A 93 -5.34 0.20 -10.96
CA VAL A 93 -5.04 1.63 -11.05
C VAL A 93 -6.38 2.37 -11.05
N ASN A 94 -6.62 3.20 -10.04
CA ASN A 94 -7.86 3.97 -9.90
C ASN A 94 -7.79 5.32 -10.61
N TRP A 95 -6.60 5.92 -10.63
CA TRP A 95 -6.38 7.19 -11.30
C TRP A 95 -4.91 7.32 -11.73
N ALA A 96 -4.70 8.18 -12.70
CA ALA A 96 -3.37 8.58 -13.17
C ALA A 96 -3.34 10.10 -13.26
N LYS A 97 -2.15 10.69 -13.10
CA LYS A 97 -1.97 12.11 -13.28
C LYS A 97 -0.52 12.44 -13.66
N GLN A 98 -0.37 13.27 -14.67
CA GLN A 98 0.94 13.86 -14.93
C GLN A 98 1.24 14.87 -13.83
N VAL A 99 2.45 14.79 -13.27
CA VAL A 99 2.87 15.61 -12.12
C VAL A 99 4.22 16.28 -12.43
N PRO A 100 4.54 17.39 -11.74
CA PRO A 100 5.85 18.03 -11.90
C PRO A 100 7.00 17.09 -11.53
N GLU A 101 8.19 17.35 -12.08
CA GLU A 101 9.36 16.49 -11.84
C GLU A 101 9.81 16.50 -10.37
N GLU A 102 9.49 17.53 -9.63
CA GLU A 102 9.79 17.65 -8.20
C GLU A 102 8.92 16.75 -7.33
N PHE A 103 7.77 16.33 -7.85
CA PHE A 103 6.88 15.44 -7.09
C PHE A 103 7.57 14.12 -6.81
N SER A 104 7.47 13.67 -5.57
CA SER A 104 7.92 12.33 -5.18
C SER A 104 6.85 11.66 -4.34
N ALA A 105 6.31 10.54 -4.81
CA ALA A 105 5.30 9.80 -4.04
C ALA A 105 5.81 9.52 -2.62
N ARG A 106 7.12 9.23 -2.48
CA ARG A 106 7.71 8.90 -1.18
C ARG A 106 7.88 10.13 -0.27
N PHE A 107 8.41 11.23 -0.83
CA PHE A 107 8.82 12.38 0.00
C PHE A 107 7.76 13.48 0.05
N SER A 108 6.84 13.51 -0.91
CA SER A 108 5.71 14.45 -0.88
C SER A 108 4.54 13.94 -0.03
N ALA A 109 4.59 12.67 0.42
CA ALA A 109 3.55 12.12 1.28
C ALA A 109 3.69 12.69 2.70
N PHE A 110 2.67 13.43 3.14
CA PHE A 110 2.65 14.07 4.47
C PHE A 110 1.85 13.26 5.49
N GLU A 111 1.01 12.35 5.02
CA GLU A 111 0.17 11.52 5.89
C GLU A 111 -0.01 10.12 5.28
N ARG A 112 -0.17 9.12 6.15
CA ARG A 112 -0.54 7.76 5.76
C ARG A 112 -1.59 7.26 6.74
N THR A 113 -2.71 6.79 6.22
CA THR A 113 -3.82 6.27 7.02
C THR A 113 -3.77 4.74 7.02
N TYR A 114 -3.92 4.15 8.20
CA TYR A 114 -3.93 2.70 8.37
C TYR A 114 -5.24 2.27 9.03
N ILE A 115 -5.79 1.16 8.55
CA ILE A 115 -6.99 0.54 9.11
C ILE A 115 -6.62 -0.90 9.47
N TYR A 116 -6.76 -1.26 10.72
CA TYR A 116 -6.61 -2.64 11.17
C TYR A 116 -7.99 -3.21 11.45
N ALA A 117 -8.47 -4.12 10.59
CA ALA A 117 -9.76 -4.77 10.76
C ALA A 117 -9.60 -5.99 11.67
N LEU A 118 -10.43 -6.10 12.69
CA LEU A 118 -10.42 -7.22 13.64
C LEU A 118 -11.80 -7.85 13.72
N HIS A 119 -11.88 -9.14 13.37
CA HIS A 119 -13.08 -9.95 13.58
C HIS A 119 -12.96 -10.65 14.94
N ALA A 120 -13.82 -10.32 15.87
CA ALA A 120 -13.83 -10.92 17.21
C ALA A 120 -15.11 -11.72 17.41
N GLY A 121 -15.00 -12.97 17.85
CA GLY A 121 -16.17 -13.81 18.03
C GLY A 121 -15.80 -15.27 18.29
N PRO A 122 -16.82 -16.12 18.50
CA PRO A 122 -16.58 -17.54 18.83
C PRO A 122 -16.09 -18.36 17.65
N CYS A 123 -16.31 -17.90 16.41
CA CYS A 123 -15.93 -18.63 15.21
C CYS A 123 -15.30 -17.69 14.19
N ARG A 124 -14.38 -18.20 13.38
CA ARG A 124 -13.82 -17.49 12.24
C ARG A 124 -14.90 -17.30 11.17
N SER A 125 -14.79 -16.20 10.43
CA SER A 125 -15.64 -15.97 9.27
C SER A 125 -14.82 -16.15 7.99
N PRO A 126 -15.20 -17.10 7.12
CA PRO A 126 -14.49 -17.26 5.86
C PRO A 126 -14.61 -16.04 4.93
N MET A 127 -15.65 -15.22 5.14
CA MET A 127 -15.89 -14.05 4.29
C MET A 127 -14.88 -12.90 4.54
N VAL A 128 -14.23 -12.89 5.71
CA VAL A 128 -13.26 -11.85 6.06
C VAL A 128 -11.88 -12.44 6.42
N HIS A 129 -11.70 -13.73 6.19
CA HIS A 129 -10.51 -14.47 6.64
C HIS A 129 -9.19 -13.82 6.17
N SER A 130 -9.12 -13.36 4.94
CA SER A 130 -7.90 -12.77 4.39
C SER A 130 -7.81 -11.25 4.59
N ARG A 131 -8.83 -10.63 5.21
CA ARG A 131 -8.92 -9.16 5.29
C ARG A 131 -8.99 -8.62 6.71
N ALA A 132 -9.07 -9.50 7.70
CA ALA A 132 -9.17 -9.08 9.10
C ALA A 132 -8.42 -10.06 9.99
N GLY A 133 -7.79 -9.54 11.03
CA GLY A 133 -7.27 -10.36 12.11
C GLY A 133 -8.41 -11.08 12.82
N TYR A 134 -8.14 -12.22 13.44
CA TYR A 134 -9.17 -12.96 14.17
C TYR A 134 -8.80 -13.06 15.65
N LEU A 135 -9.75 -12.69 16.50
CA LEU A 135 -9.64 -12.85 17.94
C LEU A 135 -10.77 -13.75 18.42
N LEU A 136 -10.40 -14.92 18.95
CA LEU A 136 -11.37 -15.83 19.53
C LEU A 136 -11.95 -15.22 20.82
N LEU A 137 -13.24 -15.00 20.83
CA LEU A 137 -13.98 -14.59 22.03
C LEU A 137 -15.11 -15.59 22.28
N PRO A 138 -15.21 -16.11 23.52
CA PRO A 138 -16.36 -16.96 23.89
C PRO A 138 -17.70 -16.24 23.67
N PRO A 139 -18.80 -16.98 23.50
CA PRO A 139 -20.10 -16.37 23.17
C PRO A 139 -20.58 -15.27 24.12
N ASN A 140 -20.19 -15.31 25.38
CA ASN A 140 -20.62 -14.34 26.39
C ASN A 140 -19.59 -13.25 26.69
N LYS A 141 -18.58 -13.12 25.80
CA LYS A 141 -17.54 -12.09 25.95
C LYS A 141 -17.55 -11.13 24.77
N CYS A 142 -17.23 -9.89 25.03
CA CYS A 142 -17.04 -8.88 23.99
C CYS A 142 -15.82 -8.03 24.33
N LEU A 143 -15.33 -7.33 23.31
CA LEU A 143 -14.21 -6.40 23.50
C LEU A 143 -14.64 -5.20 24.33
N ASP A 144 -13.78 -4.78 25.22
CA ASP A 144 -13.97 -3.51 25.94
C ASP A 144 -13.54 -2.37 25.01
N ILE A 145 -14.45 -1.94 24.15
CA ILE A 145 -14.18 -0.91 23.15
C ILE A 145 -13.82 0.42 23.82
N GLU A 146 -14.48 0.75 24.94
CA GLU A 146 -14.19 2.01 25.64
C GLU A 146 -12.80 1.98 26.28
N GLY A 147 -12.42 0.86 26.87
CA GLY A 147 -11.05 0.67 27.37
C GLY A 147 -10.00 0.76 26.25
N MET A 148 -10.31 0.18 25.08
CA MET A 148 -9.43 0.28 23.92
C MET A 148 -9.27 1.73 23.44
N LYS A 149 -10.38 2.47 23.34
CA LYS A 149 -10.35 3.90 22.95
C LYS A 149 -9.50 4.72 23.94
N LYS A 150 -9.74 4.50 25.24
CA LYS A 150 -8.99 5.19 26.28
C LYS A 150 -7.50 4.91 26.19
N SER A 151 -7.12 3.66 25.95
CA SER A 151 -5.71 3.29 25.79
C SER A 151 -5.10 3.90 24.52
N ALA A 152 -5.87 3.95 23.44
CA ALA A 152 -5.40 4.53 22.18
C ALA A 152 -5.09 6.03 22.30
N GLN A 153 -5.78 6.75 23.21
CA GLN A 153 -5.50 8.17 23.42
C GLN A 153 -4.05 8.43 23.86
N CYS A 154 -3.40 7.46 24.48
CA CYS A 154 -2.00 7.58 24.89
C CYS A 154 -1.03 7.60 23.70
N LEU A 155 -1.50 7.21 22.52
CA LEU A 155 -0.66 7.14 21.30
C LEU A 155 -0.82 8.39 20.42
N ILE A 156 -1.78 9.26 20.73
CA ILE A 156 -2.07 10.45 19.92
C ILE A 156 -0.98 11.52 20.13
N GLY A 157 -0.69 12.26 19.08
CA GLY A 157 0.32 13.33 19.08
C GLY A 157 1.69 12.80 18.69
N GLU A 158 2.71 13.61 18.95
CA GLU A 158 4.09 13.25 18.63
C GLU A 158 4.68 12.40 19.75
N GLN A 159 5.04 11.16 19.41
CA GLN A 159 5.53 10.18 20.37
C GLN A 159 6.75 9.44 19.81
N ASP A 160 7.57 8.89 20.71
CA ASP A 160 8.65 7.98 20.33
C ASP A 160 8.13 6.54 20.33
N PHE A 161 8.05 5.97 19.14
CA PHE A 161 7.55 4.61 18.92
C PHE A 161 8.69 3.56 18.82
N SER A 162 9.84 3.82 19.45
CA SER A 162 10.98 2.89 19.44
C SER A 162 10.57 1.48 19.87
N SER A 163 9.72 1.35 20.91
CA SER A 163 9.28 0.06 21.42
C SER A 163 8.38 -0.73 20.43
N PHE A 164 7.87 -0.05 19.41
CA PHE A 164 7.01 -0.68 18.39
C PHE A 164 7.76 -0.97 17.08
N ARG A 165 9.05 -0.63 17.01
CA ARG A 165 9.82 -0.81 15.76
C ARG A 165 10.23 -2.26 15.58
N SER A 166 10.05 -2.74 14.34
CA SER A 166 10.71 -3.97 13.91
C SER A 166 12.24 -3.74 13.83
N SER A 167 13.02 -4.79 14.06
CA SER A 167 14.47 -4.77 13.88
C SER A 167 14.89 -4.39 12.44
N GLU A 168 14.03 -4.64 11.48
CA GLU A 168 14.29 -4.36 10.06
C GLU A 168 13.78 -2.99 9.60
N CYS A 169 13.24 -2.19 10.52
CA CYS A 169 12.64 -0.90 10.18
C CYS A 169 13.67 0.09 9.61
N GLN A 170 13.43 0.56 8.39
CA GLN A 170 14.32 1.49 7.67
C GLN A 170 14.00 2.97 7.92
N SER A 171 13.06 3.27 8.80
CA SER A 171 12.71 4.66 9.12
C SER A 171 13.87 5.34 9.86
N LYS A 172 14.20 6.57 9.46
CA LYS A 172 15.32 7.33 10.06
C LYS A 172 15.08 7.70 11.52
N THR A 173 13.81 7.92 11.90
CA THR A 173 13.47 8.31 13.28
C THR A 173 12.29 7.47 13.77
N PRO A 174 12.29 7.07 15.06
CA PRO A 174 11.13 6.42 15.67
C PRO A 174 10.04 7.40 16.07
N VAL A 175 10.35 8.69 16.09
CA VAL A 175 9.37 9.72 16.46
C VAL A 175 8.36 9.90 15.32
N LYS A 176 7.08 9.78 15.63
CA LYS A 176 5.97 9.92 14.67
C LYS A 176 4.83 10.70 15.32
N THR A 177 4.05 11.39 14.50
CA THR A 177 2.82 12.05 14.95
C THR A 177 1.63 11.18 14.54
N MET A 178 0.81 10.78 15.53
CA MET A 178 -0.41 9.98 15.31
C MET A 178 -1.64 10.88 15.44
N TYR A 179 -2.59 10.75 14.49
CA TYR A 179 -3.87 11.47 14.47
C TYR A 179 -4.99 10.47 14.68
N UNK A 180 -6.09 10.89 15.29
CA UNK A 180 -7.20 10.14 15.46
C UNK A 180 -8.18 9.67 15.49
#